data_eb8b9d46785a140d2d59a2632fdf4758
#
_entry.id   eb8b9d46785a140d2d59a2632fdf4758
#
_cell.length_a   1.000
_cell.length_b   1.000
_cell.length_c   1.000
_cell.angle_alpha   90.00
_cell.angle_beta   90.00
_cell.angle_gamma   90.00
#
_symmetry.space_group_name_H-M   'P 1'
#
loop_
_entity.id
_entity.type
_entity.pdbx_description
1 polymer ?
#
loop_
_entity_poly.entity_id
_entity_poly.type
_entity_poly.pdbx_seq_one_letter_code
_entity_poly.pdbx_strand_id
1 'polypeptide(L)'
;MKVPDDITLPKSSDSKPQSAYAIMLQRSLYGLKQSGRMWYTRLSDYLIREGYKNDELCPCMFIKKTSSGFAIVAVYVDDMNIIGTLDEIKETAAYLKSEFEMKDLGKTRLCLGLELEHRVCGILIH
;
A
#
# COMPACT_ATOMS: atom_id res chain seq x y z
N MET A 1 16.13 -0.74 -17.10
CA MET A 1 16.96 0.08 -16.21
C MET A 1 18.42 -0.07 -16.62
N LYS A 2 19.22 0.99 -16.55
CA LYS A 2 20.67 0.92 -16.79
C LYS A 2 21.33 -0.01 -15.74
N VAL A 3 22.34 -0.77 -16.14
CA VAL A 3 23.07 -1.67 -15.23
C VAL A 3 23.88 -0.83 -14.23
N PRO A 4 23.75 -1.04 -12.91
CA PRO A 4 24.61 -0.41 -11.91
C PRO A 4 26.10 -0.80 -12.10
N ASP A 5 27.02 0.07 -11.74
CA ASP A 5 28.44 -0.11 -12.00
C ASP A 5 29.09 -1.25 -11.17
N ASP A 6 28.46 -1.62 -10.06
CA ASP A 6 28.88 -2.69 -9.14
C ASP A 6 28.39 -4.09 -9.52
N ILE A 7 27.59 -4.22 -10.58
CA ILE A 7 27.11 -5.53 -11.06
C ILE A 7 28.07 -6.10 -12.11
N THR A 8 28.64 -7.25 -11.80
CA THR A 8 29.44 -8.03 -12.73
C THR A 8 28.54 -8.79 -13.70
N LEU A 9 28.57 -8.41 -14.97
CA LEU A 9 27.85 -9.12 -16.03
C LEU A 9 28.51 -10.48 -16.33
N PRO A 10 27.70 -11.53 -16.69
CA PRO A 10 28.29 -12.79 -17.16
C PRO A 10 29.19 -12.51 -18.36
N LYS A 11 30.37 -13.10 -18.37
CA LYS A 11 31.30 -13.06 -19.52
C LYS A 11 30.69 -13.80 -20.69
N SER A 12 29.89 -13.12 -21.49
CA SER A 12 29.56 -13.61 -22.83
C SER A 12 30.68 -13.23 -23.78
N SER A 13 30.95 -14.08 -24.77
CA SER A 13 32.01 -13.91 -25.77
C SER A 13 31.89 -12.66 -26.66
N ASP A 14 30.83 -11.89 -26.53
CA ASP A 14 30.62 -10.61 -27.18
C ASP A 14 31.06 -9.47 -26.24
N SER A 15 32.14 -8.81 -26.58
CA SER A 15 32.74 -7.67 -25.87
C SER A 15 31.94 -6.37 -26.04
N LYS A 16 30.64 -6.39 -25.72
CA LYS A 16 29.83 -5.17 -25.74
C LYS A 16 30.07 -4.34 -24.47
N PRO A 17 30.14 -3.01 -24.58
CA PRO A 17 30.29 -2.14 -23.42
C PRO A 17 29.10 -2.32 -22.46
N GLN A 18 29.33 -2.15 -21.14
CA GLN A 18 28.28 -2.28 -20.10
C GLN A 18 27.06 -1.41 -20.38
N SER A 19 27.22 -0.27 -21.04
CA SER A 19 26.15 0.63 -21.48
C SER A 19 25.18 0.03 -22.51
N ALA A 20 25.59 -1.06 -23.17
CA ALA A 20 24.74 -1.76 -24.14
C ALA A 20 23.76 -2.76 -23.49
N TYR A 21 23.90 -2.97 -22.18
CA TYR A 21 23.04 -3.89 -21.43
C TYR A 21 22.00 -3.13 -20.63
N ALA A 22 20.84 -3.74 -20.45
CA ALA A 22 19.77 -3.26 -19.58
C ALA A 22 19.25 -4.39 -18.72
N ILE A 23 18.88 -4.06 -17.49
CA ILE A 23 18.25 -5.01 -16.57
C ILE A 23 16.73 -4.87 -16.69
N MET A 24 16.05 -5.98 -16.90
CA MET A 24 14.60 -6.07 -16.78
C MET A 24 14.27 -6.43 -15.33
N LEU A 25 13.57 -5.52 -14.65
CA LEU A 25 13.14 -5.75 -13.28
C LEU A 25 11.94 -6.70 -13.27
N GLN A 26 12.00 -7.73 -12.43
CA GLN A 26 10.87 -8.64 -12.19
C GLN A 26 9.87 -8.07 -11.16
N ARG A 27 10.33 -7.13 -10.32
CA ARG A 27 9.51 -6.41 -9.33
C ARG A 27 9.80 -4.93 -9.42
N SER A 28 8.82 -4.11 -9.07
CA SER A 28 9.02 -2.66 -8.97
C SER A 28 9.95 -2.34 -7.79
N LEU A 29 10.85 -1.39 -7.99
CA LEU A 29 11.71 -0.87 -6.93
C LEU A 29 11.13 0.44 -6.39
N TYR A 30 11.30 0.66 -5.10
CA TYR A 30 10.95 1.94 -4.46
C TYR A 30 11.67 3.10 -5.15
N GLY A 31 10.96 4.23 -5.32
CA GLY A 31 11.51 5.41 -6.00
C GLY A 31 11.38 5.42 -7.53
N LEU A 32 10.95 4.33 -8.17
CA LEU A 32 10.64 4.36 -9.59
C LEU A 32 9.26 5.03 -9.82
N LYS A 33 9.17 5.83 -10.87
CA LYS A 33 7.95 6.59 -11.22
C LYS A 33 6.69 5.71 -11.36
N GLN A 34 6.84 4.44 -11.78
CA GLN A 34 5.74 3.50 -11.95
C GLN A 34 5.38 2.71 -10.68
N SER A 35 6.26 2.66 -9.68
CA SER A 35 6.13 1.78 -8.52
C SER A 35 4.90 2.10 -7.68
N GLY A 36 4.63 3.37 -7.43
CA GLY A 36 3.44 3.81 -6.69
C GLY A 36 2.14 3.40 -7.40
N ARG A 37 2.09 3.54 -8.73
CA ARG A 37 0.92 3.12 -9.51
C ARG A 37 0.72 1.60 -9.47
N MET A 38 1.80 0.82 -9.61
CA MET A 38 1.72 -0.65 -9.54
C MET A 38 1.27 -1.12 -8.16
N TRP A 39 1.79 -0.51 -7.11
CA TRP A 39 1.37 -0.75 -5.73
C TRP A 39 -0.11 -0.47 -5.54
N TYR A 40 -0.55 0.74 -5.89
CA TYR A 40 -1.95 1.14 -5.78
C TYR A 40 -2.88 0.21 -6.57
N THR A 41 -2.53 -0.14 -7.80
CA THR A 41 -3.33 -1.07 -8.61
C THR A 41 -3.48 -2.42 -7.93
N ARG A 42 -2.38 -3.02 -7.44
CA ARG A 42 -2.42 -4.30 -6.74
C ARG A 42 -3.28 -4.25 -5.47
N LEU A 43 -3.14 -3.19 -4.68
CA LEU A 43 -3.93 -2.99 -3.47
C LEU A 43 -5.41 -2.78 -3.78
N SER A 44 -5.71 -1.94 -4.77
CA SER A 44 -7.08 -1.67 -5.22
C SER A 44 -7.77 -2.94 -5.71
N ASP A 45 -7.13 -3.71 -6.59
CA ASP A 45 -7.67 -4.98 -7.10
C ASP A 45 -7.94 -5.97 -5.97
N TYR A 46 -7.05 -6.03 -4.98
CA TYR A 46 -7.22 -6.87 -3.81
C TYR A 46 -8.42 -6.45 -2.97
N LEU A 47 -8.52 -5.17 -2.60
CA LEU A 47 -9.62 -4.66 -1.79
C LEU A 47 -10.98 -4.81 -2.49
N ILE A 48 -11.05 -4.58 -3.81
CA ILE A 48 -12.27 -4.78 -4.59
C ILE A 48 -12.69 -6.26 -4.56
N ARG A 49 -11.75 -7.19 -4.68
CA ARG A 49 -11.99 -8.63 -4.59
C ARG A 49 -12.51 -9.05 -3.21
N GLU A 50 -12.07 -8.37 -2.14
CA GLU A 50 -12.54 -8.56 -0.77
C GLU A 50 -13.90 -7.86 -0.48
N GLY A 51 -14.54 -7.28 -1.49
CA GLY A 51 -15.86 -6.68 -1.41
C GLY A 51 -15.89 -5.20 -1.04
N TYR A 52 -14.74 -4.53 -1.07
CA TYR A 52 -14.70 -3.08 -0.94
C TYR A 52 -15.15 -2.41 -2.23
N LYS A 53 -15.75 -1.24 -2.08
CA LYS A 53 -16.03 -0.32 -3.20
C LYS A 53 -15.13 0.89 -3.09
N ASN A 54 -14.52 1.26 -4.20
CA ASN A 54 -13.76 2.50 -4.28
C ASN A 54 -14.73 3.68 -4.29
N ASP A 55 -14.38 4.74 -3.56
CA ASP A 55 -15.17 5.98 -3.56
C ASP A 55 -14.88 6.78 -4.85
N GLU A 56 -15.94 7.24 -5.53
CA GLU A 56 -15.81 7.93 -6.81
C GLU A 56 -15.18 9.33 -6.66
N LEU A 57 -15.40 9.98 -5.51
CA LEU A 57 -14.88 11.33 -5.24
C LEU A 57 -13.47 11.29 -4.65
N CYS A 58 -13.14 10.22 -3.93
CA CYS A 58 -11.85 10.02 -3.29
C CYS A 58 -11.27 8.63 -3.62
N PRO A 59 -10.55 8.49 -4.74
CA PRO A 59 -10.01 7.21 -5.19
C PRO A 59 -9.09 6.50 -4.19
N CYS A 60 -8.57 7.22 -3.20
CA CYS A 60 -7.78 6.64 -2.12
C CYS A 60 -8.61 6.04 -0.97
N MET A 61 -9.94 6.08 -1.04
CA MET A 61 -10.85 5.52 -0.05
C MET A 61 -11.58 4.29 -0.58
N PHE A 62 -11.58 3.23 0.22
CA PHE A 62 -12.28 1.98 -0.06
C PHE A 62 -13.25 1.69 1.07
N ILE A 63 -14.51 1.45 0.74
CA ILE A 63 -15.60 1.31 1.71
C ILE A 63 -16.24 -0.06 1.56
N LYS A 64 -16.36 -0.78 2.68
CA LYS A 64 -17.11 -2.04 2.79
C LYS A 64 -18.19 -1.88 3.84
N LYS A 65 -19.43 -2.24 3.51
CA LYS A 65 -20.56 -2.29 4.45
C LYS A 65 -21.02 -3.73 4.54
N THR A 66 -21.15 -4.22 5.76
CA THR A 66 -21.66 -5.56 6.08
C THR A 66 -22.96 -5.45 6.89
N SER A 67 -23.61 -6.57 7.15
CA SER A 67 -24.76 -6.60 8.04
C SER A 67 -24.42 -6.28 9.50
N SER A 68 -23.17 -6.50 9.90
CA SER A 68 -22.64 -6.30 11.27
C SER A 68 -21.94 -4.96 11.47
N GLY A 69 -21.56 -4.27 10.37
CA GLY A 69 -20.80 -3.03 10.51
C GLY A 69 -20.29 -2.47 9.19
N PHE A 70 -19.18 -1.75 9.30
CA PHE A 70 -18.50 -1.19 8.14
C PHE A 70 -17.00 -1.10 8.36
N ALA A 71 -16.26 -1.07 7.28
CA ALA A 71 -14.84 -0.72 7.26
C ALA A 71 -14.55 0.25 6.13
N ILE A 72 -13.70 1.23 6.40
CA ILE A 72 -13.15 2.19 5.45
C ILE A 72 -11.64 2.06 5.49
N VAL A 73 -11.03 1.82 4.35
CA VAL A 73 -9.57 1.83 4.19
C VAL A 73 -9.20 3.09 3.44
N ALA A 74 -8.48 3.98 4.10
CA ALA A 74 -7.92 5.20 3.51
C ALA A 74 -6.42 4.98 3.25
N VAL A 75 -6.01 5.16 2.00
CA VAL A 75 -4.65 4.90 1.53
C VAL A 75 -3.93 6.22 1.27
N TYR A 76 -2.74 6.37 1.83
CA TYR A 76 -1.89 7.51 1.56
C TYR A 76 -0.45 7.04 1.33
N VAL A 77 -0.03 7.00 0.06
CA VAL A 77 1.29 6.49 -0.37
C VAL A 77 1.54 5.08 0.19
N ASP A 78 2.36 4.95 1.22
CA ASP A 78 2.72 3.69 1.86
C ASP A 78 1.92 3.42 3.15
N ASP A 79 1.16 4.41 3.61
CA ASP A 79 0.37 4.32 4.84
C ASP A 79 -1.10 3.99 4.56
N MET A 80 -1.69 3.20 5.46
CA MET A 80 -3.12 2.91 5.43
C MET A 80 -3.74 3.13 6.80
N ASN A 81 -4.90 3.77 6.82
CA ASN A 81 -5.74 3.90 7.99
C ASN A 81 -7.02 3.09 7.80
N ILE A 82 -7.35 2.26 8.79
CA ILE A 82 -8.57 1.45 8.81
C ILE A 82 -9.52 2.04 9.85
N ILE A 83 -10.70 2.42 9.42
CA ILE A 83 -11.74 3.04 10.23
C ILE A 83 -13.01 2.16 10.12
N GLY A 84 -13.66 1.87 11.24
CA GLY A 84 -14.88 1.06 11.19
C GLY A 84 -15.28 0.48 12.53
N THR A 85 -16.13 -0.54 12.50
CA THR A 85 -16.46 -1.33 13.69
C THR A 85 -15.29 -2.23 14.07
N LEU A 86 -15.12 -2.54 15.35
CA LEU A 86 -13.94 -3.25 15.86
C LEU A 86 -13.70 -4.60 15.18
N ASP A 87 -14.77 -5.34 14.90
CA ASP A 87 -14.65 -6.66 14.28
C ASP A 87 -14.22 -6.54 12.80
N GLU A 88 -14.79 -5.59 12.07
CA GLU A 88 -14.43 -5.30 10.68
C GLU A 88 -12.99 -4.77 10.56
N ILE A 89 -12.53 -3.94 11.51
CA ILE A 89 -11.12 -3.48 11.55
C ILE A 89 -10.17 -4.66 11.74
N LYS A 90 -10.46 -5.57 12.68
CA LYS A 90 -9.63 -6.76 12.94
C LYS A 90 -9.57 -7.69 11.74
N GLU A 91 -10.72 -7.96 11.14
CA GLU A 91 -10.83 -8.80 9.94
C GLU A 91 -10.04 -8.17 8.78
N THR A 92 -10.25 -6.87 8.52
CA THR A 92 -9.54 -6.11 7.50
C THR A 92 -8.03 -6.18 7.69
N ALA A 93 -7.57 -5.91 8.92
CA ALA A 93 -6.14 -5.97 9.24
C ALA A 93 -5.55 -7.38 9.04
N ALA A 94 -6.31 -8.42 9.40
CA ALA A 94 -5.85 -9.80 9.29
C ALA A 94 -5.62 -10.21 7.82
N TYR A 95 -6.57 -9.98 6.92
CA TYR A 95 -6.39 -10.37 5.52
C TYR A 95 -5.42 -9.46 4.76
N LEU A 96 -5.34 -8.17 5.09
CA LEU A 96 -4.30 -7.31 4.53
C LEU A 96 -2.90 -7.77 4.91
N LYS A 97 -2.68 -8.20 6.16
CA LYS A 97 -1.42 -8.78 6.61
C LYS A 97 -1.11 -10.12 5.95
N SER A 98 -2.10 -10.90 5.57
CA SER A 98 -1.88 -12.18 4.88
C SER A 98 -1.43 -12.01 3.42
N GLU A 99 -1.87 -10.95 2.75
CA GLU A 99 -1.55 -10.69 1.34
C GLU A 99 -0.33 -9.78 1.17
N PHE A 100 -0.17 -8.84 2.09
CA PHE A 100 0.89 -7.82 2.02
C PHE A 100 1.79 -7.90 3.24
N GLU A 101 3.10 -7.70 3.04
CA GLU A 101 4.07 -7.57 4.12
C GLU A 101 3.89 -6.22 4.82
N MET A 102 3.01 -6.20 5.83
CA MET A 102 2.58 -4.99 6.52
C MET A 102 2.83 -5.05 8.01
N LYS A 103 3.17 -3.91 8.59
CA LYS A 103 3.27 -3.71 10.03
C LYS A 103 2.01 -3.00 10.54
N ASP A 104 1.35 -3.59 11.53
CA ASP A 104 0.27 -2.95 12.26
C ASP A 104 0.86 -2.02 13.34
N LEU A 105 0.56 -0.75 13.23
CA LEU A 105 1.01 0.29 14.17
C LEU A 105 0.00 0.53 15.30
N GLY A 106 -1.12 -0.20 15.31
CA GLY A 106 -2.19 -0.02 16.29
C GLY A 106 -3.05 1.21 16.03
N LYS A 107 -3.55 1.83 17.10
CA LYS A 107 -4.39 3.03 16.97
C LYS A 107 -3.59 4.20 16.42
N THR A 108 -4.13 4.81 15.36
CA THR A 108 -3.53 5.99 14.74
C THR A 108 -3.47 7.15 15.72
N ARG A 109 -2.28 7.69 15.96
CA ARG A 109 -2.03 8.86 16.79
C ARG A 109 -1.63 10.08 15.99
N LEU A 110 -1.02 9.86 14.84
CA LEU A 110 -0.60 10.90 13.92
C LEU A 110 -0.99 10.49 12.51
N CYS A 111 -1.66 11.37 11.76
CA CYS A 111 -2.05 11.16 10.39
C CYS A 111 -1.91 12.46 9.61
N LEU A 112 -1.04 12.48 8.59
CA LEU A 112 -0.84 13.66 7.73
C LEU A 112 -0.51 14.96 8.49
N GLY A 113 0.22 14.85 9.60
CA GLY A 113 0.58 16.00 10.44
C GLY A 113 -0.49 16.40 11.47
N LEU A 114 -1.61 15.68 11.53
CA LEU A 114 -2.66 15.89 12.51
C LEU A 114 -2.51 14.89 13.65
N GLU A 115 -2.54 15.37 14.88
CA GLU A 115 -2.57 14.51 16.07
C GLU A 115 -4.01 14.05 16.34
N LEU A 116 -4.17 12.75 16.61
CA LEU A 116 -5.45 12.13 16.94
C LEU A 116 -5.44 11.61 18.37
N GLU A 117 -6.21 12.25 19.22
CA GLU A 117 -6.41 11.83 20.61
C GLU A 117 -7.72 11.03 20.71
N HIS A 118 -7.60 9.72 21.01
CA HIS A 118 -8.74 8.84 21.22
C HIS A 118 -9.34 9.02 22.60
N ARG A 119 -10.54 9.58 22.70
CA ARG A 119 -11.33 9.76 23.93
C ARG A 119 -12.48 8.78 24.01
N VAL A 120 -13.10 8.67 25.19
CA VAL A 120 -14.25 7.77 25.42
C VAL A 120 -15.43 8.09 24.51
N CYS A 121 -15.64 9.36 24.19
CA CYS A 121 -16.80 9.84 23.38
C CYS A 121 -16.41 10.33 21.99
N GLY A 122 -15.20 10.05 21.50
CA GLY A 122 -14.80 10.48 20.15
C GLY A 122 -13.30 10.59 19.95
N ILE A 123 -12.93 11.22 18.84
CA ILE A 123 -11.54 11.50 18.50
C ILE A 123 -11.38 13.02 18.42
N LEU A 124 -10.44 13.55 19.18
CA LEU A 124 -10.03 14.94 19.06
C LEU A 124 -8.88 15.04 18.06
N ILE A 125 -8.94 15.99 17.17
CA ILE A 125 -7.94 16.25 16.13
C ILE A 125 -7.32 17.63 16.38
N HIS A 126 -5.98 17.69 16.39
CA HIS A 126 -5.20 18.91 16.58
C HIS A 126 -4.39 19.28 15.36
#